data_2a81e47e5446310eb8ff879564d3807c
#
_entry.id   2a81e47e5446310eb8ff879564d3807c
#
_cell.length_a   1.000
_cell.length_b   1.000
_cell.length_c   1.000
_cell.angle_alpha   90.00
_cell.angle_beta   90.00
_cell.angle_gamma   90.00
#
_symmetry.space_group_name_H-M   'P 1'
#
loop_
_entity.id
_entity.type
_entity.pdbx_description
1 polymer ?
#
loop_
_entity_poly.entity_id
_entity_poly.type
_entity_poly.pdbx_seq_one_letter_code
_entity_poly.pdbx_strand_id
1 'polypeptide(L)'
;MTTVDAPVLVGTPRWVRPAVAVLLLGTAALYLTNVAISGWGNDFYAMAVQAGTWDWKAWFFGSLDPGNVVTVDKPPLSLWMMGLSGRIFGFSSWSMLVPDALAGVGSVGLLYLAVRRLSGPVAALLAGALLALTPVAALMFRFNNPDAFLVLLLVAGGYFLVRALENASTKWLLLTGVAIGFGFLDKMLQAFLVLPAFVLAYAVAAPTSLGRRVWQLLAAAGAVVVSAGWWVLAVALWPVADRPYISGSTNNSVLELAFGYNGLGRIFGQSHGGDARPKLPEFPGAEHGFGGQAGLTRLFTQQFGGEASWLLPAALIGLVAGLWFSRRAPRTDRTRAALLLWGAWTVVSALVFSYMSGIIHPYYTVALAPGIAATVAISATELWRGRAYLAPRVVLAVMLAATVAWTFVLLHRTPNWQPWVRYTVLVLGVLGVVALLIGTARRVVAGLAIVAALLGMASFTVATAATAHTGGSPASGPQSERKGRVSFGGPQQSNVELNRLLETTTTKWAAAETGAMQAAGLALNSGKPVLAVGGFSGSDPAPTLAQFQQYVASGDIHYFVVAARNGRGGPGGFGGSRGTSGKITSWVEQHFPATTVGGAKVYDLTQS
;
A
#
# COMPACT_ATOMS: atom_id res chain seq x y z
N MET A 1 44.91 -5.46 -24.61
CA MET A 1 44.75 -5.02 -23.22
C MET A 1 44.55 -3.52 -23.24
N THR A 2 43.33 -3.06 -23.35
CA THR A 2 42.98 -1.64 -23.20
C THR A 2 42.50 -1.47 -21.77
N THR A 3 43.26 -0.78 -20.97
CA THR A 3 42.94 -0.35 -19.62
C THR A 3 41.63 0.45 -19.68
N VAL A 4 40.58 -0.08 -19.05
CA VAL A 4 39.38 0.68 -18.81
C VAL A 4 39.74 1.71 -17.75
N ASP A 5 39.88 2.95 -18.19
CA ASP A 5 40.11 4.09 -17.31
C ASP A 5 39.02 4.09 -16.22
N ALA A 6 39.49 4.08 -14.97
CA ALA A 6 38.61 4.27 -13.82
C ALA A 6 37.83 5.58 -14.02
N PRO A 7 36.51 5.62 -13.78
CA PRO A 7 35.76 6.85 -13.94
C PRO A 7 36.35 7.90 -13.02
N VAL A 8 36.94 8.96 -13.62
CA VAL A 8 37.29 10.18 -12.91
C VAL A 8 36.10 10.56 -12.05
N LEU A 9 36.26 10.62 -10.75
CA LEU A 9 35.28 11.13 -9.80
C LEU A 9 35.06 12.61 -10.10
N VAL A 10 34.32 12.90 -11.16
CA VAL A 10 33.79 14.25 -11.41
C VAL A 10 32.95 14.60 -10.18
N GLY A 11 33.43 15.54 -9.40
CA GLY A 11 32.78 15.99 -8.17
C GLY A 11 31.29 16.25 -8.45
N THR A 12 30.43 15.85 -7.53
CA THR A 12 28.98 16.04 -7.68
C THR A 12 28.69 17.51 -8.00
N PRO A 13 28.04 17.85 -9.12
CA PRO A 13 27.75 19.22 -9.49
C PRO A 13 27.08 19.98 -8.33
N ARG A 14 27.48 21.23 -8.09
CA ARG A 14 26.99 22.02 -6.93
C ARG A 14 25.47 22.12 -6.82
N TRP A 15 24.77 22.11 -7.95
CA TRP A 15 23.31 22.18 -7.99
C TRP A 15 22.57 20.93 -7.49
N VAL A 16 23.24 19.78 -7.43
CA VAL A 16 22.60 18.50 -7.07
C VAL A 16 22.15 18.49 -5.62
N ARG A 17 22.98 18.98 -4.69
CA ARG A 17 22.62 19.02 -3.26
C ARG A 17 21.36 19.83 -2.99
N PRO A 18 21.26 21.11 -3.44
CA PRO A 18 20.02 21.86 -3.26
C PRO A 18 18.83 21.25 -4.00
N ALA A 19 19.01 20.66 -5.17
CA ALA A 19 17.90 19.98 -5.88
C ALA A 19 17.37 18.76 -5.11
N VAL A 20 18.22 17.98 -4.47
CA VAL A 20 17.81 16.86 -3.59
C VAL A 20 17.09 17.40 -2.35
N ALA A 21 17.57 18.47 -1.76
CA ALA A 21 16.91 19.11 -0.62
C ALA A 21 15.49 19.59 -1.02
N VAL A 22 15.36 20.25 -2.17
CA VAL A 22 14.04 20.67 -2.70
C VAL A 22 13.13 19.46 -2.95
N LEU A 23 13.65 18.37 -3.52
CA LEU A 23 12.87 17.14 -3.72
C LEU A 23 12.35 16.58 -2.39
N LEU A 24 13.23 16.40 -1.41
CA LEU A 24 12.85 15.77 -0.14
C LEU A 24 11.98 16.69 0.73
N LEU A 25 12.30 17.98 0.81
CA LEU A 25 11.47 18.96 1.53
C LEU A 25 10.11 19.16 0.87
N GLY A 26 10.06 19.21 -0.47
CA GLY A 26 8.80 19.27 -1.21
C GLY A 26 7.95 18.01 -1.01
N THR A 27 8.57 16.82 -0.98
CA THR A 27 7.89 15.56 -0.66
C THR A 27 7.38 15.56 0.79
N ALA A 28 8.21 16.01 1.74
CA ALA A 28 7.82 16.12 3.13
C ALA A 28 6.66 17.10 3.31
N ALA A 29 6.72 18.27 2.65
CA ALA A 29 5.61 19.23 2.64
C ALA A 29 4.33 18.61 2.09
N LEU A 30 4.40 17.91 0.94
CA LEU A 30 3.25 17.26 0.33
C LEU A 30 2.62 16.20 1.23
N TYR A 31 3.44 15.40 1.93
CA TYR A 31 2.94 14.26 2.70
C TYR A 31 2.60 14.61 4.16
N LEU A 32 3.27 15.59 4.77
CA LEU A 32 3.05 15.96 6.17
C LEU A 32 2.05 17.12 6.34
N THR A 33 1.88 17.99 5.34
CA THR A 33 0.93 19.11 5.47
C THR A 33 -0.47 18.56 5.64
N ASN A 34 -1.12 18.94 6.77
CA ASN A 34 -2.46 18.50 7.12
C ASN A 34 -2.62 16.96 7.04
N VAL A 35 -1.63 16.19 7.52
CA VAL A 35 -1.64 14.72 7.45
C VAL A 35 -2.85 14.10 8.16
N ALA A 36 -3.35 14.75 9.19
CA ALA A 36 -4.50 14.33 9.98
C ALA A 36 -5.87 14.61 9.31
N ILE A 37 -5.91 15.16 8.10
CA ILE A 37 -7.18 15.51 7.41
C ILE A 37 -8.13 14.30 7.26
N SER A 38 -7.58 13.08 7.20
CA SER A 38 -8.34 11.83 7.07
C SER A 38 -8.86 11.30 8.42
N GLY A 39 -8.64 12.00 9.53
CA GLY A 39 -8.97 11.50 10.86
C GLY A 39 -8.27 10.16 11.12
N TRP A 40 -9.03 9.15 11.49
CA TRP A 40 -8.49 7.81 11.75
C TRP A 40 -8.16 7.03 10.46
N GLY A 41 -8.58 7.50 9.28
CA GLY A 41 -8.33 6.86 7.99
C GLY A 41 -9.02 5.51 7.86
N ASN A 42 -8.31 4.43 8.11
CA ASN A 42 -8.84 3.08 8.26
C ASN A 42 -9.03 2.77 9.74
N ASP A 43 -10.26 2.86 10.22
CA ASP A 43 -10.62 2.68 11.63
C ASP A 43 -10.18 1.30 12.16
N PHE A 44 -10.20 0.27 11.34
CA PHE A 44 -9.77 -1.09 11.69
C PHE A 44 -8.30 -1.14 12.15
N TYR A 45 -7.39 -0.53 11.38
CA TYR A 45 -5.99 -0.47 11.78
C TYR A 45 -5.76 0.56 12.89
N ALA A 46 -6.52 1.67 12.91
CA ALA A 46 -6.42 2.67 13.97
C ALA A 46 -6.78 2.08 15.34
N MET A 47 -7.82 1.24 15.43
CA MET A 47 -8.18 0.50 16.64
C MET A 47 -7.05 -0.40 17.13
N ALA A 48 -6.38 -1.13 16.23
CA ALA A 48 -5.23 -1.96 16.60
C ALA A 48 -4.02 -1.14 17.05
N VAL A 49 -3.77 0.01 16.40
CA VAL A 49 -2.73 0.97 16.86
C VAL A 49 -3.07 1.48 18.26
N GLN A 50 -4.32 1.88 18.50
CA GLN A 50 -4.79 2.33 19.82
C GLN A 50 -4.56 1.24 20.89
N ALA A 51 -4.99 0.00 20.64
CA ALA A 51 -4.76 -1.14 21.52
C ALA A 51 -3.25 -1.35 21.79
N GLY A 52 -2.43 -1.26 20.74
CA GLY A 52 -0.98 -1.34 20.86
C GLY A 52 -0.36 -0.20 21.65
N THR A 53 -1.02 0.96 21.81
CA THR A 53 -0.53 2.01 22.71
C THR A 53 -0.79 1.70 24.18
N TRP A 54 -1.80 0.91 24.50
CA TRP A 54 -2.18 0.55 25.87
C TRP A 54 -1.46 -0.71 26.37
N ASP A 55 -1.25 -1.71 25.49
CA ASP A 55 -0.71 -3.02 25.86
C ASP A 55 0.43 -3.45 24.92
N TRP A 56 1.55 -3.97 25.49
CA TRP A 56 2.71 -4.39 24.70
C TRP A 56 2.48 -5.71 23.95
N LYS A 57 1.63 -6.58 24.48
CA LYS A 57 1.29 -7.84 23.82
C LYS A 57 0.36 -7.54 22.63
N ALA A 58 -0.60 -6.62 22.78
CA ALA A 58 -1.42 -6.13 21.69
C ALA A 58 -0.56 -5.48 20.60
N TRP A 59 0.45 -4.69 20.97
CA TRP A 59 1.42 -4.11 20.02
C TRP A 59 2.19 -5.19 19.27
N PHE A 60 2.70 -6.24 19.97
CA PHE A 60 3.49 -7.31 19.37
C PHE A 60 2.69 -8.14 18.37
N PHE A 61 1.45 -8.50 18.69
CA PHE A 61 0.58 -9.31 17.84
C PHE A 61 -0.21 -8.49 16.80
N GLY A 62 -0.38 -7.18 16.99
CA GLY A 62 -1.32 -6.37 16.22
C GLY A 62 -2.77 -6.69 16.60
N SER A 63 -3.04 -6.84 17.90
CA SER A 63 -4.39 -7.12 18.41
C SER A 63 -5.31 -5.91 18.29
N LEU A 64 -6.61 -6.16 18.12
CA LEU A 64 -7.64 -5.11 18.01
C LEU A 64 -7.99 -4.48 19.36
N ASP A 65 -7.70 -5.18 20.45
CA ASP A 65 -8.03 -4.76 21.80
C ASP A 65 -6.92 -5.13 22.79
N PRO A 66 -6.79 -4.42 23.93
CA PRO A 66 -5.77 -4.70 24.95
C PRO A 66 -6.00 -6.02 25.69
N GLY A 67 -7.17 -6.65 25.55
CA GLY A 67 -7.44 -7.99 26.07
C GLY A 67 -6.88 -9.10 25.20
N ASN A 68 -6.36 -8.78 24.01
CA ASN A 68 -5.69 -9.70 23.11
C ASN A 68 -6.58 -10.86 22.63
N VAL A 69 -7.82 -10.57 22.24
CA VAL A 69 -8.76 -11.60 21.78
C VAL A 69 -8.52 -11.96 20.32
N VAL A 70 -8.35 -10.97 19.43
CA VAL A 70 -8.19 -11.19 17.99
C VAL A 70 -7.23 -10.16 17.38
N THR A 71 -6.40 -10.59 16.40
CA THR A 71 -5.48 -9.70 15.69
C THR A 71 -6.14 -9.03 14.48
N VAL A 72 -5.43 -8.10 13.84
CA VAL A 72 -5.72 -7.73 12.45
C VAL A 72 -5.37 -8.88 11.49
N ASP A 73 -5.87 -8.79 10.25
CA ASP A 73 -5.62 -9.77 9.18
C ASP A 73 -4.28 -9.58 8.45
N LYS A 74 -3.35 -8.84 9.06
CA LYS A 74 -2.00 -8.54 8.53
C LYS A 74 -0.95 -8.70 9.62
N PRO A 75 0.33 -8.94 9.25
CA PRO A 75 1.43 -8.86 10.20
C PRO A 75 1.60 -7.44 10.72
N PRO A 76 2.23 -7.26 11.89
CA PRO A 76 2.11 -6.03 12.66
C PRO A 76 3.16 -4.94 12.39
N LEU A 77 4.07 -5.04 11.40
CA LEU A 77 5.21 -4.14 11.28
C LEU A 77 4.78 -2.66 11.18
N SER A 78 3.81 -2.33 10.33
CA SER A 78 3.27 -0.96 10.25
C SER A 78 2.62 -0.54 11.56
N LEU A 79 1.88 -1.44 12.22
CA LEU A 79 1.26 -1.18 13.52
C LEU A 79 2.31 -0.94 14.61
N TRP A 80 3.46 -1.63 14.56
CA TRP A 80 4.57 -1.37 15.48
C TRP A 80 5.07 0.06 15.37
N MET A 81 5.26 0.55 14.15
CA MET A 81 5.78 1.90 13.92
C MET A 81 4.76 2.97 14.32
N MET A 82 3.51 2.80 13.93
CA MET A 82 2.42 3.70 14.31
C MET A 82 2.15 3.66 15.82
N GLY A 83 2.14 2.48 16.44
CA GLY A 83 1.94 2.28 17.87
C GLY A 83 3.06 2.87 18.72
N LEU A 84 4.33 2.72 18.32
CA LEU A 84 5.47 3.38 18.99
C LEU A 84 5.35 4.90 18.92
N SER A 85 4.99 5.45 17.76
CA SER A 85 4.74 6.89 17.62
C SER A 85 3.60 7.35 18.55
N GLY A 86 2.50 6.58 18.61
CA GLY A 86 1.39 6.85 19.52
C GLY A 86 1.77 6.77 21.00
N ARG A 87 2.69 5.87 21.39
CA ARG A 87 3.23 5.80 22.76
C ARG A 87 4.10 7.00 23.12
N ILE A 88 4.89 7.50 22.17
CA ILE A 88 5.83 8.62 22.43
C ILE A 88 5.12 9.96 22.42
N PHE A 89 4.21 10.18 21.47
CA PHE A 89 3.58 11.50 21.23
C PHE A 89 2.11 11.58 21.66
N GLY A 90 1.57 10.52 22.29
CA GLY A 90 0.14 10.36 22.54
C GLY A 90 -0.61 9.85 21.31
N PHE A 91 -1.65 9.04 21.52
CA PHE A 91 -2.44 8.47 20.42
C PHE A 91 -3.33 9.55 19.79
N SER A 92 -3.10 9.80 18.53
CA SER A 92 -3.87 10.75 17.71
C SER A 92 -3.72 10.38 16.23
N SER A 93 -4.59 10.86 15.36
CA SER A 93 -4.43 10.67 13.91
C SER A 93 -3.10 11.22 13.38
N TRP A 94 -2.61 12.31 13.96
CA TRP A 94 -1.31 12.89 13.60
C TRP A 94 -0.15 11.94 13.95
N SER A 95 -0.06 11.51 15.22
CA SER A 95 1.04 10.64 15.67
C SER A 95 1.01 9.27 14.97
N MET A 96 -0.18 8.79 14.61
CA MET A 96 -0.35 7.56 13.86
C MET A 96 0.13 7.69 12.40
N LEU A 97 -0.18 8.78 11.70
CA LEU A 97 0.08 8.91 10.25
C LEU A 97 1.46 9.48 9.90
N VAL A 98 2.14 10.18 10.83
CA VAL A 98 3.49 10.73 10.58
C VAL A 98 4.51 9.68 10.21
N PRO A 99 4.59 8.49 10.85
CA PRO A 99 5.50 7.43 10.42
C PRO A 99 5.31 6.99 8.97
N ASP A 100 4.06 6.88 8.49
CA ASP A 100 3.74 6.54 7.09
C ASP A 100 4.21 7.63 6.12
N ALA A 101 3.99 8.91 6.47
CA ALA A 101 4.46 10.03 5.67
C ALA A 101 6.00 10.08 5.58
N LEU A 102 6.69 9.81 6.69
CA LEU A 102 8.16 9.72 6.71
C LEU A 102 8.67 8.51 5.93
N ALA A 103 7.96 7.37 5.95
CA ALA A 103 8.27 6.23 5.10
C ALA A 103 8.16 6.61 3.61
N GLY A 104 7.22 7.46 3.24
CA GLY A 104 7.10 8.03 1.90
C GLY A 104 8.30 8.88 1.50
N VAL A 105 8.71 9.81 2.36
CA VAL A 105 9.91 10.64 2.14
C VAL A 105 11.17 9.77 2.03
N GLY A 106 11.30 8.76 2.90
CA GLY A 106 12.38 7.77 2.87
C GLY A 106 12.38 6.98 1.56
N SER A 107 11.22 6.56 1.06
CA SER A 107 11.07 5.85 -0.22
C SER A 107 11.56 6.67 -1.40
N VAL A 108 11.19 7.96 -1.46
CA VAL A 108 11.66 8.90 -2.49
C VAL A 108 13.19 9.08 -2.40
N GLY A 109 13.71 9.24 -1.19
CA GLY A 109 15.14 9.37 -0.94
C GLY A 109 15.95 8.13 -1.37
N LEU A 110 15.47 6.93 -1.00
CA LEU A 110 16.12 5.67 -1.37
C LEU A 110 16.04 5.40 -2.88
N LEU A 111 14.89 5.72 -3.53
CA LEU A 111 14.76 5.61 -4.98
C LEU A 111 15.73 6.55 -5.69
N TYR A 112 15.85 7.80 -5.22
CA TYR A 112 16.85 8.74 -5.70
C TYR A 112 18.26 8.15 -5.58
N LEU A 113 18.62 7.61 -4.43
CA LEU A 113 19.95 7.03 -4.20
C LEU A 113 20.23 5.83 -5.10
N ALA A 114 19.23 4.96 -5.32
CA ALA A 114 19.35 3.80 -6.18
C ALA A 114 19.56 4.21 -7.65
N VAL A 115 18.70 5.07 -8.18
CA VAL A 115 18.76 5.50 -9.59
C VAL A 115 19.99 6.36 -9.87
N ARG A 116 20.41 7.18 -8.91
CA ARG A 116 21.63 7.99 -9.03
C ARG A 116 22.87 7.15 -9.31
N ARG A 117 22.98 5.98 -8.69
CA ARG A 117 24.12 5.07 -8.86
C ARG A 117 24.20 4.44 -10.24
N LEU A 118 23.06 4.26 -10.88
CA LEU A 118 22.96 3.59 -12.17
C LEU A 118 22.95 4.58 -13.35
N SER A 119 22.21 5.69 -13.22
CA SER A 119 21.90 6.60 -14.36
C SER A 119 22.20 8.08 -14.08
N GLY A 120 22.74 8.38 -12.90
CA GLY A 120 23.18 9.72 -12.52
C GLY A 120 22.09 10.61 -11.91
N PRO A 121 22.44 11.88 -11.54
CA PRO A 121 21.60 12.71 -10.68
C PRO A 121 20.31 13.19 -11.35
N VAL A 122 20.29 13.44 -12.67
CA VAL A 122 19.09 13.92 -13.37
C VAL A 122 18.01 12.83 -13.40
N ALA A 123 18.37 11.60 -13.81
CA ALA A 123 17.46 10.46 -13.77
C ALA A 123 16.94 10.22 -12.34
N ALA A 124 17.81 10.35 -11.33
CA ALA A 124 17.46 10.12 -9.95
C ALA A 124 16.47 11.15 -9.41
N LEU A 125 16.66 12.43 -9.68
CA LEU A 125 15.72 13.49 -9.30
C LEU A 125 14.38 13.30 -9.99
N LEU A 126 14.40 12.93 -11.27
CA LEU A 126 13.18 12.64 -12.00
C LEU A 126 12.45 11.44 -11.39
N ALA A 127 13.14 10.33 -11.11
CA ALA A 127 12.53 9.16 -10.48
C ALA A 127 11.90 9.48 -9.11
N GLY A 128 12.62 10.23 -8.27
CA GLY A 128 12.09 10.67 -6.98
C GLY A 128 10.86 11.56 -7.13
N ALA A 129 10.88 12.53 -8.05
CA ALA A 129 9.75 13.41 -8.31
C ALA A 129 8.53 12.64 -8.88
N LEU A 130 8.75 11.70 -9.80
CA LEU A 130 7.70 10.85 -10.35
C LEU A 130 7.03 10.00 -9.26
N LEU A 131 7.81 9.41 -8.35
CA LEU A 131 7.26 8.66 -7.22
C LEU A 131 6.47 9.58 -6.29
N ALA A 132 7.06 10.73 -5.90
CA ALA A 132 6.43 11.68 -4.98
C ALA A 132 5.10 12.23 -5.52
N LEU A 133 5.01 12.43 -6.84
CA LEU A 133 3.84 12.97 -7.53
C LEU A 133 2.88 11.89 -8.06
N THR A 134 3.11 10.60 -7.75
CA THR A 134 2.15 9.54 -8.09
C THR A 134 0.95 9.59 -7.13
N PRO A 135 -0.31 9.69 -7.63
CA PRO A 135 -1.47 9.92 -6.76
C PRO A 135 -1.65 8.85 -5.68
N VAL A 136 -1.51 7.57 -6.02
CA VAL A 136 -1.62 6.48 -5.03
C VAL A 136 -0.48 6.50 -4.01
N ALA A 137 0.70 7.03 -4.35
CA ALA A 137 1.78 7.19 -3.39
C ALA A 137 1.41 8.26 -2.34
N ALA A 138 0.91 9.43 -2.78
CA ALA A 138 0.42 10.46 -1.87
C ALA A 138 -0.74 9.96 -1.01
N LEU A 139 -1.62 9.12 -1.56
CA LEU A 139 -2.70 8.50 -0.80
C LEU A 139 -2.16 7.58 0.31
N MET A 140 -1.32 6.61 -0.04
CA MET A 140 -0.88 5.57 0.89
C MET A 140 0.16 6.06 1.91
N PHE A 141 0.99 7.03 1.56
CA PHE A 141 1.91 7.66 2.52
C PHE A 141 1.24 8.66 3.48
N ARG A 142 -0.07 8.82 3.39
CA ARG A 142 -0.90 9.66 4.26
C ARG A 142 -2.07 8.89 4.86
N PHE A 143 -1.98 7.54 4.86
CA PHE A 143 -3.07 6.66 5.25
C PHE A 143 -2.52 5.44 6.00
N ASN A 144 -3.15 5.03 7.07
CA ASN A 144 -2.70 4.00 8.01
C ASN A 144 -2.89 2.55 7.51
N ASN A 145 -2.73 2.32 6.22
CA ASN A 145 -2.62 0.96 5.67
C ASN A 145 -1.14 0.52 5.65
N PRO A 146 -0.84 -0.78 5.69
CA PRO A 146 0.54 -1.28 5.71
C PRO A 146 1.35 -0.97 4.44
N ASP A 147 0.76 -0.37 3.41
CA ASP A 147 1.40 -0.10 2.12
C ASP A 147 2.58 0.88 2.18
N ALA A 148 2.60 1.83 3.12
CA ALA A 148 3.65 2.82 3.24
C ALA A 148 5.01 2.18 3.59
N PHE A 149 5.04 1.34 4.62
CA PHE A 149 6.24 0.61 5.02
C PHE A 149 6.61 -0.48 4.03
N LEU A 150 5.63 -1.15 3.42
CA LEU A 150 5.90 -2.08 2.33
C LEU A 150 6.72 -1.40 1.22
N VAL A 151 6.26 -0.26 0.69
CA VAL A 151 6.97 0.45 -0.39
C VAL A 151 8.35 0.88 0.04
N LEU A 152 8.52 1.40 1.27
CA LEU A 152 9.83 1.76 1.82
C LEU A 152 10.79 0.57 1.80
N LEU A 153 10.34 -0.60 2.27
CA LEU A 153 11.14 -1.82 2.35
C LEU A 153 11.45 -2.41 0.97
N LEU A 154 10.50 -2.38 0.05
CA LEU A 154 10.73 -2.79 -1.34
C LEU A 154 11.77 -1.91 -2.03
N VAL A 155 11.67 -0.59 -1.86
CA VAL A 155 12.63 0.37 -2.45
C VAL A 155 14.00 0.26 -1.76
N ALA A 156 14.05 0.03 -0.44
CA ALA A 156 15.29 -0.26 0.29
C ALA A 156 15.95 -1.53 -0.25
N GLY A 157 15.19 -2.61 -0.47
CA GLY A 157 15.65 -3.83 -1.12
C GLY A 157 16.25 -3.56 -2.51
N GLY A 158 15.55 -2.76 -3.32
CA GLY A 158 16.04 -2.31 -4.62
C GLY A 158 17.35 -1.50 -4.54
N TYR A 159 17.46 -0.59 -3.57
CA TYR A 159 18.70 0.16 -3.33
C TYR A 159 19.86 -0.75 -2.90
N PHE A 160 19.61 -1.69 -1.99
CA PHE A 160 20.63 -2.64 -1.55
C PHE A 160 21.06 -3.58 -2.68
N LEU A 161 20.13 -4.00 -3.54
CA LEU A 161 20.45 -4.77 -4.73
C LEU A 161 21.34 -3.98 -5.72
N VAL A 162 21.06 -2.71 -5.95
CA VAL A 162 21.90 -1.83 -6.75
C VAL A 162 23.32 -1.77 -6.17
N ARG A 163 23.45 -1.67 -4.85
CA ARG A 163 24.76 -1.71 -4.15
C ARG A 163 25.44 -3.08 -4.31
N ALA A 164 24.66 -4.16 -4.28
CA ALA A 164 25.20 -5.51 -4.50
C ALA A 164 25.73 -5.68 -5.93
N LEU A 165 25.09 -5.10 -6.92
CA LEU A 165 25.46 -5.17 -8.33
C LEU A 165 26.79 -4.43 -8.64
N GLU A 166 27.21 -3.45 -7.84
CA GLU A 166 28.44 -2.69 -8.09
C GLU A 166 29.71 -3.57 -8.10
N ASN A 167 29.79 -4.54 -7.18
CA ASN A 167 30.98 -5.40 -6.98
C ASN A 167 30.64 -6.82 -6.52
N ALA A 168 29.45 -7.33 -6.84
CA ALA A 168 28.90 -8.60 -6.39
C ALA A 168 29.01 -8.82 -4.87
N SER A 169 28.60 -7.81 -4.10
CA SER A 169 28.69 -7.79 -2.64
C SER A 169 27.63 -8.65 -1.98
N THR A 170 28.04 -9.71 -1.29
CA THR A 170 27.16 -10.58 -0.50
C THR A 170 26.44 -9.79 0.61
N LYS A 171 27.16 -8.88 1.31
CA LYS A 171 26.59 -8.07 2.39
C LYS A 171 25.35 -7.28 1.92
N TRP A 172 25.46 -6.59 0.80
CA TRP A 172 24.35 -5.79 0.28
C TRP A 172 23.20 -6.66 -0.22
N LEU A 173 23.50 -7.84 -0.77
CA LEU A 173 22.46 -8.78 -1.19
C LEU A 173 21.74 -9.42 0.00
N LEU A 174 22.45 -9.72 1.10
CA LEU A 174 21.81 -10.14 2.36
C LEU A 174 20.88 -9.05 2.91
N LEU A 175 21.30 -7.77 2.88
CA LEU A 175 20.44 -6.65 3.27
C LEU A 175 19.21 -6.51 2.38
N THR A 176 19.32 -6.85 1.07
CA THR A 176 18.15 -6.98 0.18
C THR A 176 17.17 -8.03 0.75
N GLY A 177 17.67 -9.21 1.11
CA GLY A 177 16.85 -10.26 1.72
C GLY A 177 16.20 -9.83 3.02
N VAL A 178 16.95 -9.17 3.90
CA VAL A 178 16.43 -8.63 5.18
C VAL A 178 15.29 -7.63 4.93
N ALA A 179 15.46 -6.68 4.00
CA ALA A 179 14.42 -5.71 3.69
C ALA A 179 13.13 -6.38 3.18
N ILE A 180 13.26 -7.40 2.31
CA ILE A 180 12.10 -8.15 1.80
C ILE A 180 11.45 -8.99 2.91
N GLY A 181 12.23 -9.58 3.83
CA GLY A 181 11.67 -10.33 4.96
C GLY A 181 10.90 -9.43 5.94
N PHE A 182 11.39 -8.22 6.24
CA PHE A 182 10.59 -7.24 6.97
C PHE A 182 9.38 -6.76 6.16
N GLY A 183 9.47 -6.66 4.83
CA GLY A 183 8.32 -6.42 3.96
C GLY A 183 7.25 -7.52 4.08
N PHE A 184 7.67 -8.78 4.28
CA PHE A 184 6.74 -9.87 4.59
C PHE A 184 6.05 -9.63 5.95
N LEU A 185 6.76 -9.16 6.98
CA LEU A 185 6.19 -8.80 8.28
C LEU A 185 5.29 -7.55 8.23
N ASP A 186 5.22 -6.89 7.09
CA ASP A 186 4.32 -5.77 6.84
C ASP A 186 3.08 -6.22 6.04
N LYS A 187 3.27 -6.88 4.90
CA LYS A 187 2.17 -7.25 3.99
C LYS A 187 2.33 -8.62 3.32
N MET A 188 2.96 -9.58 4.01
CA MET A 188 3.11 -10.99 3.58
C MET A 188 3.58 -11.15 2.13
N LEU A 189 2.92 -11.99 1.33
CA LEU A 189 3.37 -12.35 -0.02
C LEU A 189 3.41 -11.17 -1.01
N GLN A 190 2.75 -10.05 -0.71
CA GLN A 190 2.87 -8.87 -1.57
C GLN A 190 4.30 -8.32 -1.61
N ALA A 191 5.11 -8.52 -0.55
CA ALA A 191 6.52 -8.17 -0.55
C ALA A 191 7.33 -8.96 -1.58
N PHE A 192 6.86 -10.13 -2.00
CA PHE A 192 7.57 -11.00 -2.94
C PHE A 192 7.33 -10.65 -4.42
N LEU A 193 6.45 -9.69 -4.72
CA LEU A 193 6.20 -9.22 -6.09
C LEU A 193 7.48 -8.76 -6.82
N VAL A 194 8.46 -8.25 -6.08
CA VAL A 194 9.72 -7.73 -6.64
C VAL A 194 10.80 -8.80 -6.80
N LEU A 195 10.66 -9.97 -6.16
CA LEU A 195 11.70 -11.01 -6.17
C LEU A 195 12.06 -11.49 -7.57
N PRO A 196 11.12 -11.75 -8.52
CA PRO A 196 11.48 -12.13 -9.86
C PRO A 196 12.38 -11.09 -10.55
N ALA A 197 12.09 -9.79 -10.36
CA ALA A 197 12.90 -8.72 -10.91
C ALA A 197 14.28 -8.63 -10.26
N PHE A 198 14.36 -8.80 -8.93
CA PHE A 198 15.62 -8.77 -8.19
C PHE A 198 16.52 -9.94 -8.56
N VAL A 199 15.96 -11.14 -8.62
CA VAL A 199 16.69 -12.36 -9.05
C VAL A 199 17.17 -12.21 -10.48
N LEU A 200 16.32 -11.77 -11.41
CA LEU A 200 16.67 -11.56 -12.81
C LEU A 200 17.83 -10.56 -12.95
N ALA A 201 17.70 -9.38 -12.33
CA ALA A 201 18.72 -8.35 -12.43
C ALA A 201 20.07 -8.82 -11.86
N TYR A 202 20.07 -9.50 -10.71
CA TYR A 202 21.31 -10.02 -10.10
C TYR A 202 21.89 -11.20 -10.89
N ALA A 203 21.09 -12.16 -11.28
CA ALA A 203 21.52 -13.33 -12.05
C ALA A 203 22.17 -12.93 -13.39
N VAL A 204 21.62 -11.89 -14.05
CA VAL A 204 22.18 -11.43 -15.34
C VAL A 204 23.36 -10.49 -15.12
N ALA A 205 23.23 -9.43 -14.29
CA ALA A 205 24.14 -8.30 -14.31
C ALA A 205 25.27 -8.36 -13.27
N ALA A 206 25.20 -9.22 -12.24
CA ALA A 206 26.24 -9.26 -11.21
C ALA A 206 27.63 -9.62 -11.77
N PRO A 207 28.69 -8.86 -11.44
CA PRO A 207 30.03 -9.01 -11.99
C PRO A 207 30.81 -10.16 -11.30
N THR A 208 30.25 -11.39 -11.34
CA THR A 208 30.87 -12.58 -10.73
C THR A 208 30.47 -13.85 -11.48
N SER A 209 31.04 -15.00 -11.09
CA SER A 209 30.72 -16.30 -11.69
C SER A 209 29.28 -16.74 -11.39
N LEU A 210 28.72 -17.59 -12.24
CA LEU A 210 27.34 -18.08 -12.09
C LEU A 210 27.13 -18.82 -10.76
N GLY A 211 28.07 -19.72 -10.38
CA GLY A 211 27.99 -20.44 -9.11
C GLY A 211 27.93 -19.51 -7.90
N ARG A 212 28.76 -18.44 -7.90
CA ARG A 212 28.73 -17.44 -6.82
C ARG A 212 27.42 -16.66 -6.81
N ARG A 213 26.84 -16.29 -7.97
CA ARG A 213 25.51 -15.62 -8.03
C ARG A 213 24.43 -16.50 -7.43
N VAL A 214 24.39 -17.78 -7.81
CA VAL A 214 23.39 -18.74 -7.28
C VAL A 214 23.54 -18.85 -5.76
N TRP A 215 24.76 -19.07 -5.24
CA TRP A 215 24.97 -19.16 -3.81
C TRP A 215 24.56 -17.89 -3.07
N GLN A 216 24.91 -16.72 -3.61
CA GLN A 216 24.56 -15.42 -3.00
C GLN A 216 23.03 -15.18 -3.00
N LEU A 217 22.32 -15.58 -4.06
CA LEU A 217 20.86 -15.52 -4.10
C LEU A 217 20.22 -16.48 -3.09
N LEU A 218 20.76 -17.69 -2.92
CA LEU A 218 20.31 -18.61 -1.88
C LEU A 218 20.55 -18.06 -0.48
N ALA A 219 21.70 -17.43 -0.25
CA ALA A 219 22.00 -16.77 1.02
C ALA A 219 21.02 -15.60 1.29
N ALA A 220 20.69 -14.81 0.26
CA ALA A 220 19.68 -13.76 0.39
C ALA A 220 18.28 -14.32 0.67
N ALA A 221 17.90 -15.44 0.05
CA ALA A 221 16.66 -16.14 0.39
C ALA A 221 16.66 -16.62 1.86
N GLY A 222 17.80 -17.14 2.34
CA GLY A 222 17.98 -17.44 3.77
C GLY A 222 17.79 -16.21 4.66
N ALA A 223 18.30 -15.04 4.24
CA ALA A 223 18.11 -13.79 4.96
C ALA A 223 16.62 -13.35 4.99
N VAL A 224 15.85 -13.57 3.91
CA VAL A 224 14.38 -13.38 3.90
C VAL A 224 13.73 -14.27 4.96
N VAL A 225 14.07 -15.58 4.95
CA VAL A 225 13.49 -16.54 5.88
C VAL A 225 13.80 -16.17 7.35
N VAL A 226 15.02 -15.78 7.66
CA VAL A 226 15.41 -15.41 9.03
C VAL A 226 14.70 -14.14 9.46
N SER A 227 14.69 -13.09 8.61
CA SER A 227 14.12 -11.78 8.95
C SER A 227 12.59 -11.75 8.98
N ALA A 228 11.92 -12.65 8.26
CA ALA A 228 10.47 -12.86 8.36
C ALA A 228 10.11 -13.91 9.44
N GLY A 229 10.91 -14.97 9.51
CA GLY A 229 10.60 -16.20 10.26
C GLY A 229 10.63 -16.04 11.77
N TRP A 230 11.44 -15.14 12.30
CA TRP A 230 11.55 -14.98 13.76
C TRP A 230 10.20 -14.64 14.43
N TRP A 231 9.42 -13.71 13.85
CA TRP A 231 8.11 -13.35 14.38
C TRP A 231 7.08 -14.46 14.15
N VAL A 232 7.09 -15.05 12.94
CA VAL A 232 6.22 -16.20 12.63
C VAL A 232 6.46 -17.36 13.61
N LEU A 233 7.72 -17.64 13.90
CA LEU A 233 8.11 -18.68 14.86
C LEU A 233 7.69 -18.31 16.30
N ALA A 234 7.92 -17.06 16.71
CA ALA A 234 7.48 -16.58 18.03
C ALA A 234 5.97 -16.75 18.22
N VAL A 235 5.16 -16.36 17.22
CA VAL A 235 3.70 -16.54 17.26
C VAL A 235 3.30 -18.02 17.23
N ALA A 236 3.98 -18.86 16.43
CA ALA A 236 3.68 -20.28 16.33
C ALA A 236 3.99 -21.06 17.63
N LEU A 237 5.07 -20.68 18.33
CA LEU A 237 5.48 -21.27 19.60
C LEU A 237 4.73 -20.72 20.82
N TRP A 238 4.03 -19.60 20.68
CA TRP A 238 3.28 -19.01 21.78
C TRP A 238 2.10 -19.90 22.16
N PRO A 239 1.87 -20.17 23.46
CA PRO A 239 0.75 -21.01 23.90
C PRO A 239 -0.59 -20.50 23.33
N VAL A 240 -1.37 -21.39 22.73
CA VAL A 240 -2.64 -21.03 22.07
C VAL A 240 -3.64 -20.37 23.02
N ALA A 241 -3.62 -20.77 24.30
CA ALA A 241 -4.49 -20.19 25.32
C ALA A 241 -4.14 -18.73 25.65
N ASP A 242 -2.88 -18.34 25.44
CA ASP A 242 -2.37 -17.04 25.84
C ASP A 242 -2.16 -16.09 24.66
N ARG A 243 -2.38 -16.52 23.43
CA ARG A 243 -2.23 -15.66 22.24
C ARG A 243 -3.58 -15.27 21.65
N PRO A 244 -3.66 -14.08 20.99
CA PRO A 244 -4.86 -13.71 20.26
C PRO A 244 -5.11 -14.68 19.09
N TYR A 245 -6.37 -14.79 18.69
CA TYR A 245 -6.74 -15.47 17.44
C TYR A 245 -6.20 -14.70 16.24
N ILE A 246 -5.56 -15.39 15.31
CA ILE A 246 -5.03 -14.82 14.08
C ILE A 246 -6.17 -14.61 13.08
N SER A 247 -6.67 -13.39 12.97
CA SER A 247 -7.80 -13.03 12.11
C SER A 247 -7.57 -13.38 10.64
N GLY A 248 -8.61 -13.87 9.99
CA GLY A 248 -8.55 -14.29 8.57
C GLY A 248 -7.94 -15.67 8.35
N SER A 249 -7.48 -16.38 9.40
CA SER A 249 -7.12 -17.80 9.36
C SER A 249 -8.31 -18.66 9.80
N THR A 250 -8.34 -19.94 9.39
CA THR A 250 -9.36 -20.90 9.84
C THR A 250 -8.87 -21.78 10.99
N ASN A 251 -7.54 -21.92 11.12
CA ASN A 251 -6.89 -22.79 12.10
C ASN A 251 -5.99 -22.02 13.09
N ASN A 252 -6.20 -20.71 13.26
CA ASN A 252 -5.41 -19.85 14.14
C ASN A 252 -3.90 -19.86 13.80
N SER A 253 -3.54 -19.82 12.51
CA SER A 253 -2.17 -19.93 12.02
C SER A 253 -1.77 -18.73 11.14
N VAL A 254 -0.59 -18.14 11.45
CA VAL A 254 0.03 -17.08 10.63
C VAL A 254 0.42 -17.61 9.24
N LEU A 255 0.87 -18.87 9.14
CA LEU A 255 1.25 -19.45 7.86
C LEU A 255 0.03 -19.68 6.97
N GLU A 256 -1.08 -20.14 7.53
CA GLU A 256 -2.34 -20.23 6.78
C GLU A 256 -2.82 -18.85 6.34
N LEU A 257 -2.77 -17.85 7.21
CA LEU A 257 -3.09 -16.48 6.85
C LEU A 257 -2.21 -15.98 5.68
N ALA A 258 -0.89 -16.26 5.74
CA ALA A 258 0.08 -15.78 4.74
C ALA A 258 -0.09 -16.46 3.38
N PHE A 259 -0.20 -17.80 3.35
CA PHE A 259 -0.28 -18.56 2.10
C PHE A 259 -1.73 -18.73 1.61
N GLY A 260 -2.72 -18.72 2.50
CA GLY A 260 -4.15 -18.81 2.18
C GLY A 260 -4.75 -17.45 1.84
N TYR A 261 -5.35 -16.80 2.84
CA TYR A 261 -6.13 -15.56 2.65
C TYR A 261 -5.33 -14.41 2.02
N ASN A 262 -4.13 -14.12 2.51
CA ASN A 262 -3.28 -13.02 2.00
C ASN A 262 -2.37 -13.43 0.84
N GLY A 263 -2.33 -14.71 0.48
CA GLY A 263 -1.45 -15.26 -0.55
C GLY A 263 -2.19 -15.79 -1.75
N LEU A 264 -2.23 -17.11 -1.88
CA LEU A 264 -2.80 -17.82 -3.03
C LEU A 264 -4.29 -17.50 -3.21
N GLY A 265 -5.02 -17.29 -2.12
CA GLY A 265 -6.42 -16.86 -2.15
C GLY A 265 -6.61 -15.51 -2.86
N ARG A 266 -5.65 -14.58 -2.74
CA ARG A 266 -5.67 -13.29 -3.47
C ARG A 266 -5.34 -13.47 -4.95
N ILE A 267 -4.46 -14.41 -5.30
CA ILE A 267 -4.03 -14.64 -6.68
C ILE A 267 -5.09 -15.45 -7.45
N PHE A 268 -5.57 -16.54 -6.87
CA PHE A 268 -6.45 -17.51 -7.56
C PHE A 268 -7.94 -17.37 -7.24
N GLY A 269 -8.34 -16.45 -6.37
CA GLY A 269 -9.74 -16.22 -6.04
C GLY A 269 -10.37 -17.28 -5.12
N GLN A 270 -9.58 -18.17 -4.51
CA GLN A 270 -10.08 -19.14 -3.55
C GLN A 270 -10.29 -18.48 -2.19
N SER A 271 -11.51 -18.40 -1.71
CA SER A 271 -11.82 -18.08 -0.33
C SER A 271 -11.59 -19.36 0.52
N HIS A 272 -10.49 -19.38 1.29
CA HIS A 272 -10.31 -20.36 2.35
C HIS A 272 -11.12 -19.91 3.56
N GLY A 273 -12.32 -20.38 3.64
CA GLY A 273 -13.24 -20.29 4.74
C GLY A 273 -14.45 -21.12 4.34
N GLY A 274 -14.68 -22.20 5.06
CA GLY A 274 -15.54 -23.34 4.73
C GLY A 274 -17.04 -23.08 4.57
N ASP A 275 -17.43 -21.97 4.01
CA ASP A 275 -18.77 -21.79 3.46
C ASP A 275 -18.64 -21.41 1.99
N ALA A 276 -19.15 -22.27 1.11
CA ALA A 276 -19.50 -21.90 -0.24
C ALA A 276 -20.31 -20.60 -0.14
N ARG A 277 -19.70 -19.45 -0.50
CA ARG A 277 -20.44 -18.19 -0.55
C ARG A 277 -21.67 -18.46 -1.38
N PRO A 278 -22.89 -18.21 -0.87
CA PRO A 278 -24.05 -18.19 -1.74
C PRO A 278 -23.69 -17.25 -2.88
N LYS A 279 -23.89 -17.69 -4.14
CA LYS A 279 -23.84 -16.77 -5.28
C LYS A 279 -24.71 -15.61 -4.90
N LEU A 280 -24.10 -14.44 -4.65
CA LEU A 280 -24.86 -13.22 -4.42
C LEU A 280 -25.82 -13.07 -5.59
N PRO A 281 -27.07 -12.65 -5.37
CA PRO A 281 -27.96 -12.33 -6.45
C PRO A 281 -27.24 -11.42 -7.43
N GLU A 282 -27.26 -11.74 -8.70
CA GLU A 282 -26.67 -10.95 -9.79
C GLU A 282 -27.37 -9.58 -9.79
N PHE A 283 -26.80 -8.62 -9.08
CA PHE A 283 -27.17 -7.23 -9.31
C PHE A 283 -26.50 -6.79 -10.61
N PRO A 284 -27.22 -6.15 -11.53
CA PRO A 284 -26.63 -5.59 -12.73
C PRO A 284 -25.44 -4.68 -12.33
N GLY A 285 -24.20 -5.10 -12.69
CA GLY A 285 -22.94 -4.42 -12.34
C GLY A 285 -22.12 -5.05 -11.19
N ALA A 286 -22.59 -6.10 -10.51
CA ALA A 286 -21.88 -6.83 -9.45
C ALA A 286 -21.20 -8.13 -9.93
N GLU A 287 -21.16 -8.36 -11.24
CA GLU A 287 -20.64 -9.61 -11.85
C GLU A 287 -19.17 -9.88 -11.57
N HIS A 288 -18.42 -8.90 -11.05
CA HIS A 288 -17.00 -9.03 -10.83
C HIS A 288 -16.66 -8.59 -9.40
N GLY A 289 -16.20 -9.50 -8.56
CA GLY A 289 -15.82 -9.25 -7.18
C GLY A 289 -14.97 -7.99 -6.97
N PHE A 290 -14.53 -7.72 -5.73
CA PHE A 290 -13.71 -6.54 -5.40
C PHE A 290 -12.52 -6.40 -6.35
N GLY A 291 -12.52 -5.34 -7.19
CA GLY A 291 -11.42 -5.05 -8.12
C GLY A 291 -11.73 -5.23 -9.61
N GLY A 292 -12.98 -5.50 -9.98
CA GLY A 292 -13.40 -5.62 -11.39
C GLY A 292 -12.81 -6.82 -12.12
N GLN A 293 -13.07 -6.91 -13.42
CA GLN A 293 -12.64 -8.03 -14.27
C GLN A 293 -11.13 -8.13 -14.35
N ALA A 294 -10.58 -9.36 -14.16
CA ALA A 294 -9.18 -9.66 -14.40
C ALA A 294 -8.84 -9.56 -15.88
N GLY A 295 -7.68 -8.99 -16.21
CA GLY A 295 -7.22 -8.84 -17.59
C GLY A 295 -6.26 -7.68 -17.77
N LEU A 296 -5.60 -7.60 -18.93
CA LEU A 296 -4.60 -6.57 -19.25
C LEU A 296 -5.11 -5.14 -19.10
N THR A 297 -6.40 -4.91 -19.31
CA THR A 297 -7.01 -3.58 -19.24
C THR A 297 -7.34 -3.13 -17.82
N ARG A 298 -7.28 -4.00 -16.80
CA ARG A 298 -7.68 -3.67 -15.42
C ARG A 298 -7.00 -2.41 -14.89
N LEU A 299 -5.69 -2.27 -15.08
CA LEU A 299 -4.93 -1.12 -14.60
C LEU A 299 -5.32 0.20 -15.31
N PHE A 300 -6.07 0.11 -16.41
CA PHE A 300 -6.55 1.24 -17.18
C PHE A 300 -8.06 1.51 -16.97
N THR A 301 -8.74 0.72 -16.15
CA THR A 301 -10.17 0.93 -15.85
C THR A 301 -10.40 2.20 -15.03
N GLN A 302 -11.68 2.57 -14.87
CA GLN A 302 -12.04 3.74 -14.05
C GLN A 302 -11.61 3.60 -12.58
N GLN A 303 -11.58 2.38 -12.05
CA GLN A 303 -11.20 2.13 -10.66
C GLN A 303 -9.70 2.25 -10.42
N PHE A 304 -8.86 1.78 -11.36
CA PHE A 304 -7.41 1.66 -11.19
C PHE A 304 -6.61 2.75 -11.89
N GLY A 305 -7.13 3.28 -13.02
CA GLY A 305 -6.35 4.16 -13.89
C GLY A 305 -5.82 5.42 -13.21
N GLY A 306 -6.60 6.02 -12.33
CA GLY A 306 -6.21 7.22 -11.58
C GLY A 306 -5.17 6.99 -10.48
N GLU A 307 -4.85 5.73 -10.13
CA GLU A 307 -3.93 5.41 -9.05
C GLU A 307 -2.45 5.51 -9.48
N ALA A 308 -1.96 4.55 -10.28
CA ALA A 308 -0.55 4.47 -10.68
C ALA A 308 -0.31 4.44 -12.19
N SER A 309 -1.34 4.36 -13.04
CA SER A 309 -1.15 4.08 -14.48
C SER A 309 -0.74 5.28 -15.32
N TRP A 310 -0.66 6.49 -14.77
CA TRP A 310 -0.38 7.75 -15.49
C TRP A 310 0.80 7.67 -16.46
N LEU A 311 1.87 7.02 -16.03
CA LEU A 311 3.11 6.87 -16.78
C LEU A 311 3.38 5.41 -17.23
N LEU A 312 2.46 4.48 -16.96
CA LEU A 312 2.65 3.07 -17.29
C LEU A 312 2.88 2.83 -18.79
N PRO A 313 2.12 3.47 -19.73
CA PRO A 313 2.41 3.33 -21.15
C PRO A 313 3.82 3.81 -21.53
N ALA A 314 4.26 4.96 -21.01
CA ALA A 314 5.60 5.48 -21.24
C ALA A 314 6.68 4.58 -20.64
N ALA A 315 6.45 4.00 -19.45
CA ALA A 315 7.37 3.04 -18.83
C ALA A 315 7.59 1.81 -19.71
N LEU A 316 6.52 1.24 -20.27
CA LEU A 316 6.60 0.07 -21.15
C LEU A 316 7.32 0.39 -22.46
N ILE A 317 6.99 1.51 -23.11
CA ILE A 317 7.67 1.98 -24.33
C ILE A 317 9.17 2.22 -24.04
N GLY A 318 9.47 2.93 -22.96
CA GLY A 318 10.84 3.24 -22.54
C GLY A 318 11.64 1.99 -22.17
N LEU A 319 11.03 1.00 -21.54
CA LEU A 319 11.65 -0.28 -21.21
C LEU A 319 12.04 -1.04 -22.47
N VAL A 320 11.10 -1.21 -23.42
CA VAL A 320 11.36 -1.92 -24.68
C VAL A 320 12.47 -1.23 -25.47
N ALA A 321 12.39 0.09 -25.63
CA ALA A 321 13.40 0.85 -26.35
C ALA A 321 14.76 0.83 -25.63
N GLY A 322 14.79 1.01 -24.32
CA GLY A 322 16.02 1.00 -23.55
C GLY A 322 16.73 -0.35 -23.58
N LEU A 323 15.99 -1.46 -23.48
CA LEU A 323 16.55 -2.81 -23.64
C LEU A 323 17.02 -3.05 -25.08
N TRP A 324 16.30 -2.57 -26.09
CA TRP A 324 16.71 -2.67 -27.48
C TRP A 324 18.02 -1.91 -27.76
N PHE A 325 18.14 -0.68 -27.31
CA PHE A 325 19.35 0.12 -27.50
C PHE A 325 20.56 -0.44 -26.73
N SER A 326 20.32 -1.07 -25.56
CA SER A 326 21.39 -1.69 -24.74
C SER A 326 21.65 -3.17 -25.07
N ARG A 327 20.96 -3.77 -26.09
CA ARG A 327 21.03 -5.23 -26.36
C ARG A 327 22.43 -5.77 -26.67
N ARG A 328 23.32 -4.93 -27.24
CA ARG A 328 24.71 -5.27 -27.56
C ARG A 328 25.70 -4.89 -26.47
N ALA A 329 25.26 -4.22 -25.41
CA ALA A 329 26.10 -3.86 -24.28
C ALA A 329 26.52 -5.12 -23.49
N PRO A 330 27.66 -5.09 -22.78
CA PRO A 330 28.06 -6.16 -21.87
C PRO A 330 26.94 -6.52 -20.88
N ARG A 331 26.91 -7.78 -20.40
CA ARG A 331 25.87 -8.19 -19.44
C ARG A 331 25.86 -7.36 -18.14
N THR A 332 26.99 -6.79 -17.78
CA THR A 332 27.20 -5.94 -16.58
C THR A 332 26.93 -4.45 -16.86
N ASP A 333 26.37 -4.11 -18.01
CA ASP A 333 26.00 -2.73 -18.34
C ASP A 333 25.00 -2.17 -17.32
N ARG A 334 25.28 -0.98 -16.79
CA ARG A 334 24.52 -0.37 -15.71
C ARG A 334 23.10 0.02 -16.14
N THR A 335 22.94 0.55 -17.35
CA THR A 335 21.63 0.95 -17.88
C THR A 335 20.75 -0.28 -18.09
N ARG A 336 21.31 -1.34 -18.69
CA ARG A 336 20.60 -2.60 -18.86
C ARG A 336 20.24 -3.25 -17.52
N ALA A 337 21.16 -3.27 -16.55
CA ALA A 337 20.89 -3.75 -15.19
C ALA A 337 19.76 -2.97 -14.51
N ALA A 338 19.75 -1.63 -14.65
CA ALA A 338 18.72 -0.77 -14.13
C ALA A 338 17.34 -1.08 -14.77
N LEU A 339 17.29 -1.23 -16.09
CA LEU A 339 16.06 -1.58 -16.81
C LEU A 339 15.56 -2.98 -16.48
N LEU A 340 16.46 -3.95 -16.29
CA LEU A 340 16.09 -5.29 -15.82
C LEU A 340 15.52 -5.26 -14.42
N LEU A 341 16.07 -4.45 -13.51
CA LEU A 341 15.58 -4.31 -12.15
C LEU A 341 14.20 -3.61 -12.11
N TRP A 342 14.15 -2.36 -12.52
CA TRP A 342 12.96 -1.52 -12.35
C TRP A 342 11.88 -1.83 -13.40
N GLY A 343 12.30 -2.18 -14.63
CA GLY A 343 11.39 -2.58 -15.68
C GLY A 343 10.74 -3.93 -15.41
N ALA A 344 11.50 -4.94 -14.98
CA ALA A 344 10.91 -6.23 -14.60
C ALA A 344 10.01 -6.10 -13.36
N TRP A 345 10.39 -5.26 -12.37
CA TRP A 345 9.49 -4.92 -11.26
C TRP A 345 8.16 -4.36 -11.78
N THR A 346 8.21 -3.39 -12.70
CA THR A 346 7.02 -2.80 -13.32
C THR A 346 6.16 -3.86 -14.02
N VAL A 347 6.78 -4.70 -14.87
CA VAL A 347 6.05 -5.71 -15.65
C VAL A 347 5.44 -6.79 -14.75
N VAL A 348 6.23 -7.37 -13.84
CA VAL A 348 5.75 -8.45 -12.95
C VAL A 348 4.60 -7.95 -12.08
N SER A 349 4.76 -6.79 -11.45
CA SER A 349 3.69 -6.22 -10.60
C SER A 349 2.45 -5.86 -11.42
N ALA A 350 2.62 -5.29 -12.63
CA ALA A 350 1.51 -4.98 -13.51
C ALA A 350 0.75 -6.24 -13.93
N LEU A 351 1.45 -7.32 -14.29
CA LEU A 351 0.83 -8.60 -14.66
C LEU A 351 0.08 -9.22 -13.47
N VAL A 352 0.70 -9.26 -12.29
CA VAL A 352 0.03 -9.82 -11.10
C VAL A 352 -1.24 -9.02 -10.79
N PHE A 353 -1.19 -7.69 -10.72
CA PHE A 353 -2.37 -6.88 -10.45
C PHE A 353 -3.42 -6.92 -11.56
N SER A 354 -3.01 -7.18 -12.80
CA SER A 354 -3.95 -7.34 -13.92
C SER A 354 -4.71 -8.66 -13.86
N TYR A 355 -4.06 -9.75 -13.44
CA TYR A 355 -4.63 -11.09 -13.57
C TYR A 355 -5.06 -11.74 -12.25
N MET A 356 -4.65 -11.22 -11.07
CA MET A 356 -5.12 -11.79 -9.81
C MET A 356 -6.66 -11.72 -9.73
N SER A 357 -7.28 -12.79 -9.26
CA SER A 357 -8.74 -12.97 -9.27
C SER A 357 -9.41 -12.87 -7.90
N GLY A 358 -8.63 -12.84 -6.81
CA GLY A 358 -9.13 -12.62 -5.46
C GLY A 358 -9.42 -11.14 -5.16
N ILE A 359 -9.55 -10.81 -3.88
CA ILE A 359 -9.78 -9.43 -3.43
C ILE A 359 -8.57 -8.56 -3.79
N ILE A 360 -8.76 -7.56 -4.63
CA ILE A 360 -7.77 -6.55 -4.98
C ILE A 360 -8.36 -5.15 -4.80
N HIS A 361 -7.62 -4.30 -4.11
CA HIS A 361 -7.97 -2.88 -3.98
C HIS A 361 -7.12 -2.03 -4.92
N PRO A 362 -7.67 -0.95 -5.52
CA PRO A 362 -6.92 -0.09 -6.44
C PRO A 362 -5.63 0.47 -5.86
N TYR A 363 -5.60 0.80 -4.57
CA TYR A 363 -4.42 1.33 -3.91
C TYR A 363 -3.24 0.35 -3.80
N TYR A 364 -3.43 -0.98 -4.01
CA TYR A 364 -2.31 -1.93 -4.06
C TYR A 364 -1.29 -1.58 -5.15
N THR A 365 -1.73 -0.83 -6.17
CA THR A 365 -0.86 -0.35 -7.25
C THR A 365 0.23 0.64 -6.79
N VAL A 366 0.22 1.08 -5.52
CA VAL A 366 1.34 1.83 -4.95
C VAL A 366 2.65 1.05 -5.02
N ALA A 367 2.60 -0.28 -4.87
CA ALA A 367 3.79 -1.14 -5.03
C ALA A 367 4.37 -1.14 -6.46
N LEU A 368 3.60 -0.73 -7.46
CA LEU A 368 4.01 -0.57 -8.86
C LEU A 368 4.72 0.78 -9.11
N ALA A 369 4.39 1.81 -8.33
CA ALA A 369 4.82 3.18 -8.55
C ALA A 369 6.36 3.37 -8.59
N PRO A 370 7.19 2.78 -7.70
CA PRO A 370 8.64 2.91 -7.77
C PRO A 370 9.25 2.35 -9.07
N GLY A 371 8.73 1.21 -9.52
CA GLY A 371 9.15 0.58 -10.78
C GLY A 371 8.87 1.47 -11.99
N ILE A 372 7.64 2.01 -12.10
CA ILE A 372 7.25 2.94 -13.17
C ILE A 372 8.14 4.19 -13.12
N ALA A 373 8.26 4.82 -11.97
CA ALA A 373 9.02 6.05 -11.78
C ALA A 373 10.48 5.90 -12.20
N ALA A 374 11.15 4.85 -11.74
CA ALA A 374 12.53 4.56 -12.10
C ALA A 374 12.68 4.23 -13.59
N THR A 375 11.82 3.36 -14.14
CA THR A 375 11.88 2.95 -15.54
C THR A 375 11.72 4.14 -16.48
N VAL A 376 10.72 5.00 -16.25
CA VAL A 376 10.52 6.23 -17.06
C VAL A 376 11.71 7.17 -16.93
N ALA A 377 12.16 7.43 -15.71
CA ALA A 377 13.25 8.38 -15.47
C ALA A 377 14.56 7.93 -16.13
N ILE A 378 14.91 6.64 -16.01
CA ILE A 378 16.11 6.05 -16.63
C ILE A 378 15.99 6.10 -18.15
N SER A 379 14.91 5.57 -18.70
CA SER A 379 14.69 5.51 -20.16
C SER A 379 14.68 6.90 -20.79
N ALA A 380 13.92 7.85 -20.22
CA ALA A 380 13.83 9.20 -20.74
C ALA A 380 15.21 9.91 -20.69
N THR A 381 15.98 9.70 -19.62
CA THR A 381 17.30 10.32 -19.49
C THR A 381 18.30 9.75 -20.50
N GLU A 382 18.32 8.43 -20.70
CA GLU A 382 19.21 7.80 -21.68
C GLU A 382 18.84 8.18 -23.12
N LEU A 383 17.55 8.17 -23.45
CA LEU A 383 17.05 8.59 -24.74
C LEU A 383 17.35 10.09 -24.98
N TRP A 384 17.24 10.93 -23.95
CA TRP A 384 17.60 12.34 -24.04
C TRP A 384 19.10 12.54 -24.30
N ARG A 385 19.96 11.71 -23.74
CA ARG A 385 21.42 11.73 -24.05
C ARG A 385 21.68 11.41 -25.52
N GLY A 386 20.90 10.45 -26.07
CA GLY A 386 20.97 10.04 -27.47
C GLY A 386 20.19 10.94 -28.46
N ARG A 387 19.60 12.07 -28.04
CA ARG A 387 18.69 12.90 -28.83
C ARG A 387 19.25 13.51 -30.11
N ALA A 388 20.56 13.46 -30.32
CA ALA A 388 21.18 13.84 -31.59
C ALA A 388 20.72 12.92 -32.73
N TYR A 389 20.37 11.68 -32.42
CA TYR A 389 19.90 10.70 -33.39
C TYR A 389 18.36 10.68 -33.47
N LEU A 390 17.83 10.36 -34.67
CA LEU A 390 16.37 10.35 -34.92
C LEU A 390 15.64 9.32 -34.05
N ALA A 391 16.16 8.09 -33.95
CA ALA A 391 15.48 7.00 -33.26
C ALA A 391 15.21 7.30 -31.75
N PRO A 392 16.18 7.75 -30.93
CA PRO A 392 15.89 8.18 -29.55
C PRO A 392 14.89 9.34 -29.45
N ARG A 393 14.91 10.30 -30.39
CA ARG A 393 13.93 11.40 -30.41
C ARG A 393 12.53 10.91 -30.69
N VAL A 394 12.37 10.03 -31.67
CA VAL A 394 11.06 9.43 -31.99
C VAL A 394 10.52 8.67 -30.78
N VAL A 395 11.35 7.86 -30.12
CA VAL A 395 10.91 7.14 -28.91
C VAL A 395 10.49 8.11 -27.80
N LEU A 396 11.25 9.18 -27.54
CA LEU A 396 10.86 10.22 -26.57
C LEU A 396 9.53 10.89 -26.94
N ALA A 397 9.34 11.19 -28.23
CA ALA A 397 8.09 11.77 -28.72
C ALA A 397 6.91 10.80 -28.53
N VAL A 398 7.09 9.50 -28.79
CA VAL A 398 6.07 8.47 -28.58
C VAL A 398 5.77 8.30 -27.07
N MET A 399 6.78 8.26 -26.21
CA MET A 399 6.59 8.22 -24.75
C MET A 399 5.78 9.43 -24.26
N LEU A 400 6.11 10.64 -24.72
CA LEU A 400 5.39 11.87 -24.37
C LEU A 400 3.96 11.85 -24.90
N ALA A 401 3.77 11.47 -26.16
CA ALA A 401 2.44 11.38 -26.79
C ALA A 401 1.54 10.38 -26.04
N ALA A 402 2.07 9.20 -25.71
CA ALA A 402 1.34 8.19 -24.93
C ALA A 402 0.97 8.70 -23.53
N THR A 403 1.89 9.41 -22.85
CA THR A 403 1.63 10.03 -21.54
C THR A 403 0.53 11.09 -21.64
N VAL A 404 0.63 11.99 -22.62
CA VAL A 404 -0.34 13.10 -22.81
C VAL A 404 -1.72 12.54 -23.16
N ALA A 405 -1.79 11.60 -24.10
CA ALA A 405 -3.05 10.97 -24.49
C ALA A 405 -3.71 10.26 -23.29
N TRP A 406 -2.93 9.47 -22.54
CA TRP A 406 -3.46 8.76 -21.39
C TRP A 406 -3.86 9.70 -20.24
N THR A 407 -3.05 10.72 -19.94
CA THR A 407 -3.38 11.78 -18.97
C THR A 407 -4.67 12.52 -19.36
N PHE A 408 -4.84 12.83 -20.65
CA PHE A 408 -6.07 13.45 -21.13
C PHE A 408 -7.29 12.54 -20.90
N VAL A 409 -7.19 11.24 -21.18
CA VAL A 409 -8.25 10.25 -20.91
C VAL A 409 -8.57 10.19 -19.42
N LEU A 410 -7.55 10.15 -18.54
CA LEU A 410 -7.77 10.10 -17.09
C LEU A 410 -8.47 11.36 -16.57
N LEU A 411 -8.04 12.54 -17.01
CA LEU A 411 -8.65 13.81 -16.62
C LEU A 411 -10.04 14.02 -17.25
N HIS A 412 -10.31 13.38 -18.39
CA HIS A 412 -11.64 13.40 -19.00
C HIS A 412 -12.68 12.61 -18.20
N ARG A 413 -12.23 11.67 -17.35
CA ARG A 413 -13.14 10.94 -16.43
C ARG A 413 -13.67 11.81 -15.29
N THR A 414 -13.04 12.97 -15.07
CA THR A 414 -13.44 13.98 -14.08
C THR A 414 -13.67 15.34 -14.77
N PRO A 415 -14.65 15.44 -15.70
CA PRO A 415 -14.73 16.54 -16.67
C PRO A 415 -14.91 17.91 -16.03
N ASN A 416 -15.56 17.98 -14.87
CA ASN A 416 -15.84 19.22 -14.16
C ASN A 416 -14.72 19.65 -13.20
N TRP A 417 -13.74 18.75 -12.93
CA TRP A 417 -12.63 19.07 -12.07
C TRP A 417 -11.49 19.68 -12.87
N GLN A 418 -11.23 20.97 -12.64
CA GLN A 418 -10.14 21.74 -13.25
C GLN A 418 -9.95 21.46 -14.78
N PRO A 419 -10.95 21.73 -15.61
CA PRO A 419 -10.91 21.36 -17.03
C PRO A 419 -9.73 21.99 -17.81
N TRP A 420 -9.21 23.13 -17.34
CA TRP A 420 -8.04 23.79 -17.93
C TRP A 420 -6.78 22.92 -17.88
N VAL A 421 -6.61 22.06 -16.85
CA VAL A 421 -5.43 21.19 -16.71
C VAL A 421 -5.30 20.24 -17.91
N ARG A 422 -6.41 19.60 -18.30
CA ARG A 422 -6.37 18.61 -19.40
C ARG A 422 -6.04 19.25 -20.74
N TYR A 423 -6.55 20.46 -21.01
CA TYR A 423 -6.26 21.17 -22.25
C TYR A 423 -4.84 21.73 -22.25
N THR A 424 -4.34 22.22 -21.13
CA THR A 424 -2.94 22.66 -20.98
C THR A 424 -1.97 21.49 -21.21
N VAL A 425 -2.24 20.32 -20.63
CA VAL A 425 -1.45 19.10 -20.87
C VAL A 425 -1.44 18.74 -22.36
N LEU A 426 -2.60 18.79 -23.03
CA LEU A 426 -2.70 18.48 -24.44
C LEU A 426 -1.88 19.47 -25.30
N VAL A 427 -2.04 20.77 -25.09
CA VAL A 427 -1.34 21.80 -25.85
C VAL A 427 0.17 21.72 -25.66
N LEU A 428 0.65 21.69 -24.40
CA LEU A 428 2.08 21.58 -24.10
C LEU A 428 2.66 20.25 -24.58
N GLY A 429 1.88 19.19 -24.51
CA GLY A 429 2.26 17.87 -24.99
C GLY A 429 2.45 17.83 -26.50
N VAL A 430 1.49 18.34 -27.27
CA VAL A 430 1.59 18.42 -28.74
C VAL A 430 2.80 19.26 -29.14
N LEU A 431 2.99 20.45 -28.54
CA LEU A 431 4.15 21.30 -28.79
C LEU A 431 5.48 20.56 -28.46
N GLY A 432 5.52 19.82 -27.34
CA GLY A 432 6.69 19.02 -26.95
C GLY A 432 6.99 17.89 -27.93
N VAL A 433 5.97 17.15 -28.39
CA VAL A 433 6.09 16.07 -29.38
C VAL A 433 6.63 16.63 -30.71
N VAL A 434 6.02 17.70 -31.23
CA VAL A 434 6.43 18.35 -32.49
C VAL A 434 7.87 18.84 -32.38
N ALA A 435 8.23 19.53 -31.29
CA ALA A 435 9.58 20.03 -31.09
C ALA A 435 10.64 18.91 -30.98
N LEU A 436 10.31 17.77 -30.37
CA LEU A 436 11.18 16.57 -30.34
C LEU A 436 11.38 16.00 -31.75
N LEU A 437 10.33 15.92 -32.56
CA LEU A 437 10.41 15.37 -33.92
C LEU A 437 11.21 16.30 -34.87
N ILE A 438 11.01 17.60 -34.80
CA ILE A 438 11.77 18.58 -35.59
C ILE A 438 13.25 18.64 -35.17
N GLY A 439 13.58 18.18 -33.97
CA GLY A 439 14.96 18.15 -33.49
C GLY A 439 15.42 19.44 -32.82
N THR A 440 14.50 20.35 -32.49
CA THR A 440 14.76 21.56 -31.69
C THR A 440 14.92 21.23 -30.20
N ALA A 441 15.51 20.08 -29.87
CA ALA A 441 15.62 19.54 -28.52
C ALA A 441 16.52 20.39 -27.60
N ARG A 442 16.09 21.62 -27.34
CA ARG A 442 16.72 22.56 -26.39
C ARG A 442 16.20 22.31 -24.97
N ARG A 443 16.85 22.86 -23.94
CA ARG A 443 16.42 22.76 -22.53
C ARG A 443 14.96 23.19 -22.30
N VAL A 444 14.50 24.18 -23.06
CA VAL A 444 13.09 24.65 -23.02
C VAL A 444 12.12 23.52 -23.41
N VAL A 445 12.42 22.77 -24.48
CA VAL A 445 11.60 21.62 -24.92
C VAL A 445 11.56 20.53 -23.84
N ALA A 446 12.69 20.24 -23.21
CA ALA A 446 12.72 19.30 -22.07
C ALA A 446 11.83 19.79 -20.92
N GLY A 447 11.89 21.07 -20.58
CA GLY A 447 11.04 21.69 -19.56
C GLY A 447 9.55 21.57 -19.91
N LEU A 448 9.16 21.92 -21.13
CA LEU A 448 7.77 21.81 -21.61
C LEU A 448 7.27 20.35 -21.56
N ALA A 449 8.10 19.39 -22.03
CA ALA A 449 7.76 17.97 -22.01
C ALA A 449 7.57 17.45 -20.58
N ILE A 450 8.44 17.85 -19.65
CA ILE A 450 8.31 17.48 -18.23
C ILE A 450 7.04 18.08 -17.63
N VAL A 451 6.76 19.36 -17.87
CA VAL A 451 5.52 19.99 -17.38
C VAL A 451 4.29 19.31 -17.96
N ALA A 452 4.27 19.04 -19.27
CA ALA A 452 3.15 18.34 -19.91
C ALA A 452 2.93 16.93 -19.32
N ALA A 453 4.02 16.20 -19.07
CA ALA A 453 3.95 14.85 -18.50
C ALA A 453 3.50 14.83 -17.03
N LEU A 454 3.86 15.85 -16.25
CA LEU A 454 3.65 15.86 -14.80
C LEU A 454 2.41 16.65 -14.36
N LEU A 455 1.98 17.67 -15.10
CA LEU A 455 0.96 18.62 -14.65
C LEU A 455 -0.35 17.91 -14.24
N GLY A 456 -0.85 17.00 -15.06
CA GLY A 456 -2.09 16.25 -14.76
C GLY A 456 -1.94 15.37 -13.52
N MET A 457 -0.87 14.58 -13.49
CA MET A 457 -0.56 13.67 -12.37
C MET A 457 -0.32 14.47 -11.07
N ALA A 458 0.48 15.55 -11.12
CA ALA A 458 0.77 16.39 -9.95
C ALA A 458 -0.50 17.08 -9.41
N SER A 459 -1.33 17.63 -10.30
CA SER A 459 -2.60 18.25 -9.90
C SER A 459 -3.52 17.24 -9.21
N PHE A 460 -3.60 16.01 -9.73
CA PHE A 460 -4.40 14.93 -9.14
C PHE A 460 -3.83 14.46 -7.81
N THR A 461 -2.50 14.44 -7.68
CA THR A 461 -1.79 14.13 -6.43
C THR A 461 -2.05 15.17 -5.34
N VAL A 462 -1.98 16.46 -5.70
CA VAL A 462 -2.29 17.55 -4.76
C VAL A 462 -3.75 17.48 -4.32
N ALA A 463 -4.68 17.22 -5.24
CA ALA A 463 -6.09 17.01 -4.90
C ALA A 463 -6.27 15.82 -3.96
N THR A 464 -5.55 14.72 -4.19
CA THR A 464 -5.54 13.56 -3.29
C THR A 464 -5.06 13.95 -1.89
N ALA A 465 -3.94 14.66 -1.78
CA ALA A 465 -3.40 15.09 -0.50
C ALA A 465 -4.28 16.13 0.24
N ALA A 466 -5.06 16.90 -0.50
CA ALA A 466 -5.93 17.96 0.05
C ALA A 466 -7.32 17.45 0.47
N THR A 467 -7.65 16.18 0.22
CA THR A 467 -8.97 15.60 0.55
C THR A 467 -8.86 14.54 1.64
N ALA A 468 -9.89 14.42 2.48
CA ALA A 468 -9.99 13.37 3.48
C ALA A 468 -10.28 12.01 2.80
N HIS A 469 -9.63 10.95 3.30
CA HIS A 469 -9.82 9.57 2.85
C HIS A 469 -10.16 8.70 4.05
N THR A 470 -11.19 7.86 3.93
CA THR A 470 -11.67 7.01 5.03
C THR A 470 -12.06 5.64 4.53
N GLY A 471 -12.10 4.67 5.45
CA GLY A 471 -12.55 3.30 5.18
C GLY A 471 -11.50 2.38 4.60
N GLY A 472 -11.87 1.12 4.37
CA GLY A 472 -10.95 0.05 3.99
C GLY A 472 -10.49 0.06 2.52
N SER A 473 -11.05 0.93 1.67
CA SER A 473 -10.71 1.01 0.24
C SER A 473 -10.64 2.46 -0.26
N PRO A 474 -9.68 3.26 0.25
CA PRO A 474 -9.52 4.62 -0.23
C PRO A 474 -9.07 4.65 -1.69
N ALA A 475 -9.35 5.74 -2.39
CA ALA A 475 -8.96 5.96 -3.79
C ALA A 475 -8.43 7.37 -3.99
N SER A 476 -7.49 7.52 -4.92
CA SER A 476 -6.88 8.81 -5.27
C SER A 476 -7.85 9.74 -5.98
N GLY A 477 -7.55 11.03 -5.96
CA GLY A 477 -8.23 12.07 -6.72
C GLY A 477 -9.25 12.89 -5.95
N PRO A 478 -9.92 13.85 -6.63
CA PRO A 478 -10.86 14.77 -6.01
C PRO A 478 -12.14 14.05 -5.54
N GLN A 479 -12.72 14.51 -4.42
CA GLN A 479 -13.93 13.90 -3.83
C GLN A 479 -15.18 14.01 -4.71
N SER A 480 -15.29 15.05 -5.53
CA SER A 480 -16.48 15.34 -6.34
C SER A 480 -16.90 14.21 -7.29
N GLU A 481 -15.97 13.32 -7.62
CA GLU A 481 -16.16 12.23 -8.58
C GLU A 481 -16.43 10.87 -7.92
N ARG A 482 -16.50 10.81 -6.58
CA ARG A 482 -16.70 9.56 -5.82
C ARG A 482 -18.17 9.17 -5.63
N LYS A 483 -19.12 9.94 -6.17
CA LYS A 483 -20.55 9.60 -6.11
C LYS A 483 -20.79 8.25 -6.80
N GLY A 484 -21.06 7.21 -5.99
CA GLY A 484 -21.35 5.84 -6.46
C GLY A 484 -20.29 4.78 -6.14
N ARG A 485 -19.11 5.13 -5.58
CA ARG A 485 -18.19 4.12 -5.04
C ARG A 485 -18.66 3.72 -3.64
N VAL A 486 -18.94 2.43 -3.46
CA VAL A 486 -19.27 1.87 -2.14
C VAL A 486 -17.99 1.95 -1.30
N SER A 487 -17.96 2.85 -0.32
CA SER A 487 -16.92 2.89 0.70
C SER A 487 -17.24 1.84 1.75
N PHE A 488 -16.44 0.79 1.85
CA PHE A 488 -16.55 -0.16 2.95
C PHE A 488 -15.96 0.48 4.20
N GLY A 489 -16.75 0.62 5.27
CA GLY A 489 -16.30 1.18 6.54
C GLY A 489 -15.97 2.68 6.44
N GLY A 490 -16.87 3.50 5.94
CA GLY A 490 -16.79 4.94 6.14
C GLY A 490 -17.00 5.30 7.61
N PRO A 491 -16.63 6.54 8.05
CA PRO A 491 -16.81 6.95 9.42
C PRO A 491 -18.28 6.72 9.81
N GLN A 492 -18.49 5.90 10.83
CA GLN A 492 -19.81 5.81 11.45
C GLN A 492 -20.14 7.21 11.99
N GLN A 493 -21.35 7.68 11.71
CA GLN A 493 -21.83 8.90 12.34
C GLN A 493 -21.63 8.74 13.85
N SER A 494 -20.86 9.64 14.43
CA SER A 494 -20.58 9.62 15.86
C SER A 494 -21.91 9.66 16.63
N ASN A 495 -22.23 8.56 17.30
CA ASN A 495 -23.39 8.48 18.18
C ASN A 495 -22.97 9.08 19.54
N VAL A 496 -23.21 10.38 19.71
CA VAL A 496 -22.78 11.14 20.87
C VAL A 496 -23.32 10.54 22.18
N GLU A 497 -24.58 10.06 22.17
CA GLU A 497 -25.21 9.47 23.37
C GLU A 497 -24.54 8.15 23.74
N LEU A 498 -24.29 7.30 22.75
CA LEU A 498 -23.61 6.01 22.94
C LEU A 498 -22.16 6.22 23.38
N ASN A 499 -21.43 7.15 22.77
CA ASN A 499 -20.05 7.43 23.16
C ASN A 499 -19.97 7.90 24.62
N ARG A 500 -20.84 8.82 25.05
CA ARG A 500 -20.91 9.25 26.46
C ARG A 500 -21.20 8.11 27.41
N LEU A 501 -22.09 7.18 27.03
CA LEU A 501 -22.37 6.00 27.82
C LEU A 501 -21.12 5.15 28.00
N LEU A 502 -20.38 4.90 26.92
CA LEU A 502 -19.15 4.10 26.95
C LEU A 502 -18.02 4.79 27.72
N GLU A 503 -17.88 6.11 27.62
CA GLU A 503 -16.84 6.89 28.35
C GLU A 503 -16.91 6.69 29.87
N THR A 504 -18.10 6.44 30.42
CA THR A 504 -18.30 6.28 31.88
C THR A 504 -17.94 4.89 32.41
N THR A 505 -17.69 3.91 31.52
CA THR A 505 -17.40 2.53 31.94
C THR A 505 -15.99 2.38 32.51
N THR A 506 -15.83 1.44 33.42
CA THR A 506 -14.54 1.12 34.08
C THR A 506 -14.12 -0.34 33.86
N THR A 507 -14.91 -1.12 33.16
CA THR A 507 -14.66 -2.52 32.83
C THR A 507 -13.50 -2.67 31.82
N LYS A 508 -12.95 -3.87 31.68
CA LYS A 508 -11.87 -4.17 30.74
C LYS A 508 -12.25 -3.82 29.30
N TRP A 509 -13.48 -4.11 28.89
CA TRP A 509 -14.09 -3.64 27.66
C TRP A 509 -15.37 -2.86 27.99
N ALA A 510 -15.42 -1.62 27.51
CA ALA A 510 -16.60 -0.77 27.64
C ALA A 510 -17.81 -1.38 26.91
N ALA A 511 -17.54 -2.00 25.77
CA ALA A 511 -18.55 -2.71 24.99
C ALA A 511 -17.95 -3.88 24.22
N ALA A 512 -18.84 -4.74 23.72
CA ALA A 512 -18.57 -5.69 22.66
C ALA A 512 -19.51 -5.44 21.48
N GLU A 513 -19.01 -5.59 20.26
CA GLU A 513 -19.80 -5.46 19.04
C GLU A 513 -19.35 -6.47 17.98
N THR A 514 -20.27 -6.90 17.12
CA THR A 514 -19.97 -7.87 16.05
C THR A 514 -19.25 -7.19 14.90
N GLY A 515 -18.03 -7.66 14.63
CA GLY A 515 -17.17 -7.15 13.55
C GLY A 515 -16.36 -5.93 13.93
N ALA A 516 -15.09 -5.97 13.57
CA ALA A 516 -14.14 -4.92 13.97
C ALA A 516 -14.40 -3.55 13.29
N MET A 517 -15.05 -3.52 12.14
CA MET A 517 -15.36 -2.25 11.47
C MET A 517 -16.34 -1.40 12.29
N GLN A 518 -17.29 -2.04 12.97
CA GLN A 518 -18.26 -1.40 13.85
C GLN A 518 -17.63 -1.10 15.21
N ALA A 519 -16.96 -2.10 15.81
CA ALA A 519 -16.28 -1.95 17.08
C ALA A 519 -15.23 -0.84 17.07
N ALA A 520 -14.51 -0.66 15.95
CA ALA A 520 -13.50 0.38 15.81
C ALA A 520 -14.08 1.80 15.93
N GLY A 521 -15.24 2.06 15.33
CA GLY A 521 -15.91 3.34 15.49
C GLY A 521 -16.24 3.66 16.93
N LEU A 522 -16.73 2.69 17.70
CA LEU A 522 -17.02 2.84 19.13
C LEU A 522 -15.74 3.06 19.94
N ALA A 523 -14.70 2.24 19.71
CA ALA A 523 -13.44 2.34 20.45
C ALA A 523 -12.73 3.68 20.23
N LEU A 524 -12.65 4.13 18.99
CA LEU A 524 -11.94 5.36 18.61
C LEU A 524 -12.68 6.63 19.07
N ASN A 525 -14.02 6.60 19.02
CA ASN A 525 -14.83 7.77 19.41
C ASN A 525 -15.02 7.89 20.94
N SER A 526 -15.13 6.77 21.65
CA SER A 526 -15.24 6.78 23.12
C SER A 526 -13.89 6.82 23.85
N GLY A 527 -12.80 6.50 23.13
CA GLY A 527 -11.48 6.35 23.75
C GLY A 527 -11.37 5.15 24.70
N LYS A 528 -12.29 4.19 24.62
CA LYS A 528 -12.37 3.01 25.50
C LYS A 528 -12.14 1.71 24.71
N PRO A 529 -11.60 0.66 25.34
CA PRO A 529 -11.51 -0.64 24.72
C PRO A 529 -12.89 -1.20 24.35
N VAL A 530 -13.00 -1.69 23.12
CA VAL A 530 -14.21 -2.39 22.62
C VAL A 530 -13.79 -3.75 22.08
N LEU A 531 -14.51 -4.81 22.46
CA LEU A 531 -14.27 -6.16 21.99
C LEU A 531 -14.89 -6.36 20.60
N ALA A 532 -14.05 -6.63 19.59
CA ALA A 532 -14.50 -6.96 18.24
C ALA A 532 -14.84 -8.45 18.14
N VAL A 533 -16.11 -8.81 18.28
CA VAL A 533 -16.57 -10.19 18.18
C VAL A 533 -16.53 -10.68 16.74
N GLY A 534 -15.77 -11.75 16.50
CA GLY A 534 -15.66 -12.37 15.18
C GLY A 534 -14.70 -11.68 14.21
N GLY A 535 -13.74 -10.89 14.70
CA GLY A 535 -12.68 -10.27 13.89
C GLY A 535 -13.20 -9.25 12.88
N PHE A 536 -12.54 -9.13 11.73
CA PHE A 536 -12.82 -8.07 10.74
C PHE A 536 -14.30 -8.01 10.31
N SER A 537 -14.87 -9.15 9.90
CA SER A 537 -16.23 -9.23 9.34
C SER A 537 -17.26 -9.84 10.28
N GLY A 538 -16.86 -10.24 11.48
CA GLY A 538 -17.71 -11.01 12.39
C GLY A 538 -17.73 -12.51 12.11
N SER A 539 -16.85 -13.03 11.23
CA SER A 539 -16.84 -14.43 10.82
C SER A 539 -15.78 -15.29 11.54
N ASP A 540 -14.77 -14.67 12.14
CA ASP A 540 -13.73 -15.41 12.88
C ASP A 540 -14.35 -16.08 14.13
N PRO A 541 -13.88 -17.30 14.54
CA PRO A 541 -14.43 -18.01 15.68
C PRO A 541 -13.86 -17.51 17.04
N ALA A 542 -13.65 -16.21 17.19
CA ALA A 542 -13.08 -15.60 18.38
C ALA A 542 -13.83 -14.30 18.79
N PRO A 543 -14.17 -14.16 20.09
CA PRO A 543 -14.13 -15.23 21.10
C PRO A 543 -15.16 -16.33 20.81
N THR A 544 -14.95 -17.53 21.38
CA THR A 544 -16.01 -18.56 21.41
C THR A 544 -17.15 -18.10 22.31
N LEU A 545 -18.35 -18.69 22.15
CA LEU A 545 -19.49 -18.38 23.04
C LEU A 545 -19.13 -18.62 24.52
N ALA A 546 -18.45 -19.71 24.83
CA ALA A 546 -18.04 -20.04 26.21
C ALA A 546 -17.05 -18.99 26.77
N GLN A 547 -16.08 -18.55 25.97
CA GLN A 547 -15.18 -17.46 26.39
C GLN A 547 -15.93 -16.14 26.60
N PHE A 548 -16.87 -15.80 25.71
CA PHE A 548 -17.68 -14.60 25.85
C PHE A 548 -18.52 -14.65 27.14
N GLN A 549 -19.18 -15.78 27.42
CA GLN A 549 -19.93 -15.98 28.66
C GLN A 549 -19.04 -15.85 29.90
N GLN A 550 -17.81 -16.36 29.84
CA GLN A 550 -16.85 -16.18 30.91
C GLN A 550 -16.47 -14.72 31.12
N TYR A 551 -16.23 -13.95 30.06
CA TYR A 551 -15.95 -12.50 30.17
C TYR A 551 -17.12 -11.73 30.79
N VAL A 552 -18.35 -12.10 30.44
CA VAL A 552 -19.56 -11.51 31.07
C VAL A 552 -19.65 -11.90 32.55
N ALA A 553 -19.49 -13.17 32.88
CA ALA A 553 -19.51 -13.65 34.27
C ALA A 553 -18.41 -13.05 35.15
N SER A 554 -17.24 -12.71 34.57
CA SER A 554 -16.15 -12.01 35.27
C SER A 554 -16.35 -10.50 35.35
N GLY A 555 -17.42 -9.94 34.77
CA GLY A 555 -17.66 -8.50 34.73
C GLY A 555 -16.67 -7.74 33.83
N ASP A 556 -16.02 -8.42 32.89
CA ASP A 556 -15.02 -7.83 32.01
C ASP A 556 -15.64 -6.95 30.92
N ILE A 557 -16.90 -7.20 30.52
CA ILE A 557 -17.63 -6.47 29.48
C ILE A 557 -18.82 -5.76 30.09
N HIS A 558 -18.95 -4.43 29.82
CA HIS A 558 -20.10 -3.68 30.33
C HIS A 558 -21.31 -3.81 29.41
N TYR A 559 -21.17 -3.42 28.15
CA TYR A 559 -22.28 -3.41 27.19
C TYR A 559 -22.05 -4.36 26.02
N PHE A 560 -23.17 -4.85 25.44
CA PHE A 560 -23.16 -5.41 24.09
C PHE A 560 -23.96 -4.48 23.19
N VAL A 561 -23.37 -4.04 22.06
CA VAL A 561 -23.98 -3.06 21.16
C VAL A 561 -24.35 -3.75 19.85
N VAL A 562 -25.58 -3.52 19.40
CA VAL A 562 -26.03 -3.90 18.06
C VAL A 562 -26.39 -2.61 17.33
N ALA A 563 -25.56 -2.23 16.38
CA ALA A 563 -25.77 -0.99 15.62
C ALA A 563 -27.12 -1.00 14.88
N ALA A 564 -27.79 0.15 14.84
CA ALA A 564 -29.00 0.33 14.06
C ALA A 564 -28.71 0.05 12.57
N ARG A 565 -29.38 -0.93 11.97
CA ARG A 565 -29.34 -1.15 10.53
C ARG A 565 -30.15 -0.04 9.86
N ASN A 566 -29.54 1.08 9.54
CA ASN A 566 -30.11 2.03 8.61
C ASN A 566 -30.29 1.31 7.27
N GLY A 567 -31.51 1.04 6.86
CA GLY A 567 -32.02 0.18 5.79
C GLY A 567 -31.37 0.20 4.38
N ARG A 568 -30.11 0.58 4.30
CA ARG A 568 -29.22 0.39 3.17
C ARG A 568 -28.18 -0.67 3.54
N GLY A 569 -28.63 -1.92 3.61
CA GLY A 569 -27.74 -3.07 3.63
C GLY A 569 -26.87 -3.05 2.38
N GLY A 570 -25.69 -2.40 2.47
CA GLY A 570 -24.65 -2.62 1.48
C GLY A 570 -24.21 -4.09 1.53
N PRO A 571 -23.64 -4.64 0.45
CA PRO A 571 -23.20 -6.05 0.38
C PRO A 571 -22.08 -6.43 1.38
N GLY A 572 -21.79 -5.59 2.37
CA GLY A 572 -20.83 -5.80 3.45
C GLY A 572 -21.41 -6.18 4.82
N GLY A 573 -22.71 -6.39 4.93
CA GLY A 573 -23.35 -6.94 6.13
C GLY A 573 -23.10 -8.44 6.28
N PHE A 574 -21.84 -8.85 6.33
CA PHE A 574 -21.42 -10.26 6.48
C PHE A 574 -21.62 -10.83 7.90
N GLY A 575 -22.13 -10.08 8.85
CA GLY A 575 -22.49 -10.53 10.19
C GLY A 575 -23.91 -11.08 10.28
N GLY A 576 -24.29 -11.97 9.37
CA GLY A 576 -25.57 -12.69 9.48
C GLY A 576 -25.44 -13.90 10.40
N SER A 577 -26.28 -14.00 11.41
CA SER A 577 -26.85 -15.15 12.15
C SER A 577 -26.20 -16.58 12.07
N ARG A 578 -25.14 -16.80 11.33
CA ARG A 578 -24.44 -18.07 11.16
C ARG A 578 -22.99 -17.89 11.62
N GLY A 579 -22.55 -18.72 12.56
CA GLY A 579 -21.19 -18.65 13.12
C GLY A 579 -21.17 -18.26 14.59
N THR A 580 -19.99 -18.06 15.16
CA THR A 580 -19.80 -17.80 16.59
C THR A 580 -20.38 -16.47 17.03
N SER A 581 -20.21 -15.41 16.21
CA SER A 581 -20.78 -14.09 16.51
C SER A 581 -22.29 -14.08 16.54
N GLY A 582 -22.95 -14.81 15.63
CA GLY A 582 -24.40 -14.97 15.66
C GLY A 582 -24.91 -15.70 16.91
N LYS A 583 -24.17 -16.73 17.36
CA LYS A 583 -24.48 -17.45 18.62
C LYS A 583 -24.37 -16.52 19.84
N ILE A 584 -23.32 -15.66 19.87
CA ILE A 584 -23.10 -14.69 20.93
C ILE A 584 -24.23 -13.66 20.94
N THR A 585 -24.55 -13.08 19.78
CA THR A 585 -25.65 -12.09 19.67
C THR A 585 -26.98 -12.69 20.12
N SER A 586 -27.33 -13.89 19.66
CA SER A 586 -28.58 -14.56 20.05
C SER A 586 -28.60 -14.88 21.55
N TRP A 587 -27.47 -15.27 22.13
CA TRP A 587 -27.37 -15.52 23.57
C TRP A 587 -27.60 -14.23 24.37
N VAL A 588 -27.00 -13.11 23.97
CA VAL A 588 -27.18 -11.82 24.62
C VAL A 588 -28.64 -11.36 24.53
N GLU A 589 -29.26 -11.46 23.35
CA GLU A 589 -30.65 -11.07 23.13
C GLU A 589 -31.66 -11.90 23.97
N GLN A 590 -31.30 -13.14 24.31
CA GLN A 590 -32.15 -14.02 25.13
C GLN A 590 -32.00 -13.78 26.65
N HIS A 591 -30.85 -13.26 27.11
CA HIS A 591 -30.54 -13.18 28.54
C HIS A 591 -30.55 -11.77 29.11
N PHE A 592 -30.46 -10.75 28.28
CA PHE A 592 -30.39 -9.36 28.71
C PHE A 592 -31.45 -8.49 28.05
N PRO A 593 -32.05 -7.52 28.78
CA PRO A 593 -33.01 -6.59 28.21
C PRO A 593 -32.30 -5.57 27.31
N ALA A 594 -32.92 -5.24 26.18
CA ALA A 594 -32.42 -4.22 25.26
C ALA A 594 -32.91 -2.83 25.66
N THR A 595 -32.01 -1.86 25.68
CA THR A 595 -32.31 -0.43 25.68
C THR A 595 -31.91 0.20 24.37
N THR A 596 -32.54 1.32 23.99
CA THR A 596 -32.16 2.05 22.78
C THR A 596 -31.42 3.31 23.15
N VAL A 597 -30.18 3.45 22.69
CA VAL A 597 -29.33 4.63 22.93
C VAL A 597 -28.87 5.16 21.58
N GLY A 598 -29.27 6.37 21.23
CA GLY A 598 -28.93 6.98 19.95
C GLY A 598 -29.33 6.14 18.72
N GLY A 599 -30.41 5.35 18.83
CA GLY A 599 -30.88 4.46 17.78
C GLY A 599 -30.20 3.08 17.71
N ALA A 600 -29.14 2.82 18.48
CA ALA A 600 -28.53 1.51 18.62
C ALA A 600 -29.19 0.72 19.76
N LYS A 601 -29.30 -0.62 19.60
CA LYS A 601 -29.70 -1.50 20.70
C LYS A 601 -28.49 -1.75 21.58
N VAL A 602 -28.64 -1.51 22.88
CA VAL A 602 -27.59 -1.68 23.89
C VAL A 602 -28.12 -2.63 24.97
N TYR A 603 -27.34 -3.62 25.30
CA TYR A 603 -27.61 -4.61 26.34
C TYR A 603 -26.60 -4.39 27.46
N ASP A 604 -27.07 -4.14 28.67
CA ASP A 604 -26.22 -4.02 29.86
C ASP A 604 -25.94 -5.43 30.40
N LEU A 605 -24.66 -5.85 30.29
CA LEU A 605 -24.24 -7.20 30.68
C LEU A 605 -23.87 -7.28 32.18
N THR A 606 -23.92 -6.19 32.90
CA THR A 606 -23.66 -6.14 34.35
C THR A 606 -24.93 -6.38 35.20
N GLN A 607 -26.08 -6.30 34.57
CA GLN A 607 -27.38 -6.56 35.18
C GLN A 607 -27.75 -8.05 34.92
N SER A 608 -27.27 -8.96 35.78
CA SER A 608 -27.66 -10.38 35.78
C SER A 608 -28.79 -10.66 36.77
#